data_d16697705cbd081864f8ed35868940ba
#
_entry.id   d16697705cbd081864f8ed35868940ba
#
_cell.length_a   1.000
_cell.length_b   1.000
_cell.length_c   1.000
_cell.angle_alpha   90.00
_cell.angle_beta   90.00
_cell.angle_gamma   90.00
#
_symmetry.space_group_name_H-M   'P 1'
#
loop_
_entity.id
_entity.type
_entity.pdbx_description
1 polymer ?
#
loop_
_entity_poly.entity_id
_entity_poly.type
_entity_poly.pdbx_seq_one_letter_code
_entity_poly.pdbx_strand_id
1 'polypeptide(L)'
;AVAYMSKGMDLSIVSIANLVGVVNGILLRTCVAENGSNAGILLFLCVIVAIIIGLLCGIFNAFFISNVGIFPILVTLGTQNVFMGIAMAVTQGRAEGNFPQSLLEFGTAMVGPIPLLTILFLILFVALCLVVHKTPYGKKLQWMGSNSKVTWYTGIDNRKVTYITYMISGVLAALAGIVIMARTNSAKADYG
;
A
#
# COMPACT_ATOMS: atom_id res chain seq x y z
N ALA A 1 9.27 -1.20 6.45
CA ALA A 1 10.49 -0.47 6.85
C ALA A 1 10.15 0.85 7.56
N VAL A 2 9.33 1.75 6.95
CA VAL A 2 9.06 3.09 7.54
C VAL A 2 8.33 2.97 8.88
N ALA A 3 7.28 2.15 8.97
CA ALA A 3 6.54 1.89 10.21
C ALA A 3 7.44 1.26 11.30
N TYR A 4 8.38 0.40 10.92
CA TYR A 4 9.30 -0.20 11.88
C TYR A 4 10.23 0.82 12.55
N MET A 5 10.62 1.88 11.82
CA MET A 5 11.44 2.96 12.37
C MET A 5 10.72 3.77 13.46
N SER A 6 9.39 3.77 13.49
CA SER A 6 8.57 4.41 14.53
C SER A 6 8.25 3.49 15.74
N LYS A 7 8.95 2.35 15.89
CA LYS A 7 8.61 1.25 16.81
C LYS A 7 7.24 0.62 16.57
N GLY A 8 6.67 0.78 15.35
CA GLY A 8 5.44 0.14 14.94
C GLY A 8 5.71 -0.94 13.89
N MET A 9 5.13 -2.12 14.04
CA MET A 9 5.04 -3.09 12.95
C MET A 9 3.70 -2.91 12.26
N ASP A 10 3.73 -2.84 10.93
CA ASP A 10 2.53 -2.82 10.11
C ASP A 10 2.37 -4.19 9.45
N LEU A 11 1.50 -5.01 10.01
CA LEU A 11 1.19 -6.36 9.51
C LEU A 11 0.04 -6.33 8.51
N SER A 12 -0.68 -5.21 8.40
CA SER A 12 -1.79 -5.06 7.46
C SER A 12 -1.38 -4.85 5.99
N ILE A 13 -0.08 -4.71 5.72
CA ILE A 13 0.48 -4.42 4.39
C ILE A 13 -0.02 -5.44 3.34
N VAL A 14 0.01 -6.73 3.68
CA VAL A 14 -0.38 -7.81 2.76
C VAL A 14 -1.88 -7.73 2.45
N SER A 15 -2.72 -7.55 3.46
CA SER A 15 -4.17 -7.47 3.26
C SER A 15 -4.60 -6.18 2.57
N ILE A 16 -3.88 -5.06 2.77
CA ILE A 16 -4.09 -3.84 1.97
C ILE A 16 -3.73 -4.09 0.49
N ALA A 17 -2.60 -4.76 0.23
CA ALA A 17 -2.20 -5.10 -1.14
C ALA A 17 -3.24 -6.01 -1.82
N ASN A 18 -3.75 -7.02 -1.11
CA ASN A 18 -4.78 -7.93 -1.60
C ASN A 18 -6.10 -7.20 -1.85
N LEU A 19 -6.55 -6.35 -0.92
CA LEU A 19 -7.77 -5.56 -1.07
C LEU A 19 -7.68 -4.64 -2.30
N VAL A 20 -6.55 -3.97 -2.49
CA VAL A 20 -6.30 -3.12 -3.65
C VAL A 20 -6.30 -3.92 -4.95
N GLY A 21 -5.66 -5.09 -4.95
CA GLY A 21 -5.67 -6.01 -6.10
C GLY A 21 -7.07 -6.43 -6.48
N VAL A 22 -7.89 -6.82 -5.49
CA VAL A 22 -9.28 -7.24 -5.70
C VAL A 22 -10.13 -6.09 -6.25
N VAL A 23 -10.09 -4.90 -5.64
CA VAL A 23 -10.89 -3.74 -6.09
C VAL A 23 -10.50 -3.32 -7.50
N ASN A 24 -9.20 -3.27 -7.79
CA ASN A 24 -8.71 -2.96 -9.13
C ASN A 24 -9.05 -4.07 -10.14
N GLY A 25 -9.03 -5.33 -9.73
CA GLY A 25 -9.45 -6.45 -10.58
C GLY A 25 -10.90 -6.33 -11.02
N ILE A 26 -11.80 -6.01 -10.10
CA ILE A 26 -13.23 -5.78 -10.40
C ILE A 26 -13.39 -4.54 -11.29
N LEU A 27 -12.68 -3.46 -10.99
CA LEU A 27 -12.72 -2.22 -11.79
C LEU A 27 -12.28 -2.49 -13.23
N LEU A 28 -11.19 -3.22 -13.43
CA LEU A 28 -10.72 -3.59 -14.76
C LEU A 28 -11.74 -4.43 -15.51
N ARG A 29 -12.35 -5.41 -14.85
CA ARG A 29 -13.36 -6.26 -15.45
C ARG A 29 -14.59 -5.46 -15.90
N THR A 30 -15.09 -4.55 -15.08
CA THR A 30 -16.25 -3.73 -15.41
C THR A 30 -15.94 -2.73 -16.53
N CYS A 31 -14.82 -2.02 -16.45
CA CYS A 31 -14.46 -1.01 -17.45
C CYS A 31 -14.07 -1.61 -18.81
N VAL A 32 -13.48 -2.79 -18.85
CA VAL A 32 -13.14 -3.49 -20.12
C VAL A 32 -14.41 -4.02 -20.80
N ALA A 33 -15.39 -4.48 -20.04
CA ALA A 33 -16.65 -4.97 -20.57
C ALA A 33 -17.50 -3.87 -21.22
N GLU A 34 -17.40 -2.62 -20.73
CA GLU A 34 -18.27 -1.52 -21.18
C GLU A 34 -17.67 -0.67 -22.32
N ASN A 35 -16.37 -0.54 -22.36
CA ASN A 35 -15.79 0.48 -23.24
C ASN A 35 -14.52 0.00 -23.92
N GLY A 36 -14.27 -0.58 -24.90
CA GLY A 36 -13.00 -0.81 -25.60
C GLY A 36 -11.87 0.25 -25.39
N SER A 37 -11.72 0.71 -24.16
CA SER A 37 -11.00 1.90 -23.68
C SER A 37 -9.49 1.78 -23.85
N ASN A 38 -8.83 2.90 -24.08
CA ASN A 38 -7.38 3.02 -24.11
C ASN A 38 -6.76 2.43 -22.83
N ALA A 39 -6.01 1.36 -22.98
CA ALA A 39 -5.37 0.60 -21.92
C ALA A 39 -4.55 1.48 -20.94
N GLY A 40 -3.94 2.56 -21.44
CA GLY A 40 -3.19 3.51 -20.62
C GLY A 40 -4.05 4.29 -19.63
N ILE A 41 -5.27 4.71 -20.03
CA ILE A 41 -6.20 5.41 -19.13
C ILE A 41 -6.66 4.47 -18.02
N LEU A 42 -6.90 3.21 -18.35
CA LEU A 42 -7.35 2.21 -17.40
C LEU A 42 -6.29 1.92 -16.34
N LEU A 43 -5.03 1.75 -16.75
CA LEU A 43 -3.90 1.58 -15.83
C LEU A 43 -3.72 2.80 -14.92
N PHE A 44 -3.83 4.01 -15.47
CA PHE A 44 -3.75 5.24 -14.68
C PHE A 44 -4.85 5.33 -13.63
N LEU A 45 -6.08 4.97 -13.99
CA LEU A 45 -7.22 4.91 -13.07
C LEU A 45 -6.97 3.90 -11.94
N CYS A 46 -6.46 2.71 -12.26
CA CYS A 46 -6.09 1.69 -11.26
C CYS A 46 -5.06 2.22 -10.26
N VAL A 47 -4.06 2.97 -10.71
CA VAL A 47 -3.05 3.56 -9.83
C VAL A 47 -3.69 4.59 -8.89
N ILE A 48 -4.59 5.45 -9.39
CA ILE A 48 -5.29 6.44 -8.57
C ILE A 48 -6.16 5.74 -7.51
N VAL A 49 -6.97 4.77 -7.91
CA VAL A 49 -7.83 4.00 -6.99
C VAL A 49 -6.99 3.28 -5.93
N ALA A 50 -5.88 2.68 -6.33
CA ALA A 50 -4.96 2.03 -5.41
C ALA A 50 -4.41 3.01 -4.37
N ILE A 51 -3.95 4.19 -4.80
CA ILE A 51 -3.42 5.21 -3.90
C ILE A 51 -4.49 5.67 -2.91
N ILE A 52 -5.72 5.91 -3.37
CA ILE A 52 -6.84 6.31 -2.51
C ILE A 52 -7.14 5.24 -1.45
N ILE A 53 -7.26 3.97 -1.85
CA ILE A 53 -7.51 2.87 -0.92
C ILE A 53 -6.36 2.73 0.08
N GLY A 54 -5.11 2.77 -0.41
CA GLY A 54 -3.93 2.69 0.45
C GLY A 54 -3.86 3.81 1.48
N LEU A 55 -4.17 5.05 1.06
CA LEU A 55 -4.25 6.21 1.96
C LEU A 55 -5.34 6.03 3.02
N LEU A 56 -6.56 5.61 2.62
CA LEU A 56 -7.67 5.40 3.54
C LEU A 56 -7.35 4.31 4.58
N CYS A 57 -6.79 3.18 4.15
CA CYS A 57 -6.36 2.12 5.05
C CYS A 57 -5.24 2.59 6.00
N GLY A 58 -4.28 3.36 5.47
CA GLY A 58 -3.20 3.94 6.28
C GLY A 58 -3.72 4.94 7.32
N ILE A 59 -4.65 5.81 6.94
CA ILE A 59 -5.32 6.77 7.86
C ILE A 59 -6.10 6.01 8.94
N PHE A 60 -6.81 4.96 8.56
CA PHE A 60 -7.57 4.12 9.49
C PHE A 60 -6.66 3.50 10.55
N ASN A 61 -5.54 2.89 10.16
CA ASN A 61 -4.54 2.37 11.09
C ASN A 61 -3.96 3.48 11.98
N ALA A 62 -3.58 4.60 11.38
CA ALA A 62 -2.99 5.72 12.11
C ALA A 62 -3.94 6.31 13.15
N PHE A 63 -5.24 6.34 12.87
CA PHE A 63 -6.25 6.83 13.79
C PHE A 63 -6.29 6.02 15.08
N PHE A 64 -6.37 4.70 15.00
CA PHE A 64 -6.39 3.85 16.19
C PHE A 64 -5.08 3.88 16.97
N ILE A 65 -3.96 3.94 16.28
CA ILE A 65 -2.64 3.98 16.92
C ILE A 65 -2.41 5.33 17.60
N SER A 66 -2.74 6.43 16.94
CA SER A 66 -2.36 7.77 17.38
C SER A 66 -3.39 8.44 18.27
N ASN A 67 -4.70 8.25 18.01
CA ASN A 67 -5.77 8.92 18.76
C ASN A 67 -6.30 8.05 19.90
N VAL A 68 -6.48 6.75 19.64
CA VAL A 68 -6.95 5.81 20.66
C VAL A 68 -5.79 5.30 21.54
N GLY A 69 -4.56 5.31 21.00
CA GLY A 69 -3.36 4.92 21.75
C GLY A 69 -3.14 3.41 21.85
N ILE A 70 -3.72 2.64 20.92
CA ILE A 70 -3.56 1.19 20.88
C ILE A 70 -2.18 0.84 20.30
N PHE A 71 -1.56 -0.22 20.80
CA PHE A 71 -0.28 -0.71 20.27
C PHE A 71 -0.36 -1.04 18.78
N PRO A 72 0.60 -0.58 17.97
CA PRO A 72 0.59 -0.74 16.51
C PRO A 72 0.35 -2.17 16.02
N ILE A 73 0.99 -3.15 16.66
CA ILE A 73 0.87 -4.57 16.30
C ILE A 73 -0.58 -5.04 16.46
N LEU A 74 -1.26 -4.67 17.56
CA LEU A 74 -2.64 -5.09 17.80
C LEU A 74 -3.60 -4.47 16.77
N VAL A 75 -3.40 -3.18 16.47
CA VAL A 75 -4.21 -2.49 15.45
C VAL A 75 -4.03 -3.16 14.09
N THR A 76 -2.78 -3.35 13.66
CA THR A 76 -2.50 -3.85 12.31
C THR A 76 -2.86 -5.33 12.14
N LEU A 77 -2.79 -6.14 13.18
CA LEU A 77 -3.35 -7.51 13.18
C LEU A 77 -4.87 -7.51 13.06
N GLY A 78 -5.55 -6.64 13.82
CA GLY A 78 -7.01 -6.50 13.73
C GLY A 78 -7.45 -6.01 12.34
N THR A 79 -6.81 -4.95 11.84
CA THR A 79 -7.15 -4.36 10.54
C THR A 79 -6.77 -5.27 9.37
N GLN A 80 -5.73 -6.10 9.50
CA GLN A 80 -5.41 -7.16 8.53
C GLN A 80 -6.62 -8.06 8.28
N ASN A 81 -7.26 -8.54 9.35
CA ASN A 81 -8.45 -9.40 9.23
C ASN A 81 -9.66 -8.63 8.67
N VAL A 82 -9.82 -7.36 9.05
CA VAL A 82 -10.89 -6.51 8.51
C VAL A 82 -10.73 -6.30 7.01
N PHE A 83 -9.55 -5.92 6.53
CA PHE A 83 -9.30 -5.68 5.11
C PHE A 83 -9.39 -6.98 4.29
N MET A 84 -8.90 -8.10 4.84
CA MET A 84 -9.06 -9.41 4.23
C MET A 84 -10.55 -9.82 4.17
N GLY A 85 -11.31 -9.59 5.24
CA GLY A 85 -12.75 -9.85 5.28
C GLY A 85 -13.52 -9.02 4.25
N ILE A 86 -13.19 -7.73 4.09
CA ILE A 86 -13.77 -6.87 3.05
C ILE A 86 -13.44 -7.42 1.65
N ALA A 87 -12.18 -7.78 1.39
CA ALA A 87 -11.77 -8.35 0.11
C ALA A 87 -12.52 -9.66 -0.19
N MET A 88 -12.68 -10.54 0.80
CA MET A 88 -13.46 -11.77 0.67
C MET A 88 -14.94 -11.51 0.43
N ALA A 89 -15.54 -10.56 1.14
CA ALA A 89 -16.96 -10.22 0.98
C ALA A 89 -17.25 -9.70 -0.43
N VAL A 90 -16.38 -8.85 -0.96
CA VAL A 90 -16.53 -8.26 -2.30
C VAL A 90 -16.35 -9.31 -3.41
N THR A 91 -15.41 -10.26 -3.26
CA THR A 91 -15.16 -11.32 -4.25
C THR A 91 -15.99 -12.58 -4.03
N GLN A 92 -16.73 -12.67 -2.93
CA GLN A 92 -17.39 -13.92 -2.51
C GLN A 92 -16.39 -15.09 -2.41
N GLY A 93 -15.14 -14.80 -2.03
CA GLY A 93 -14.06 -15.79 -1.93
C GLY A 93 -13.49 -16.29 -3.26
N ARG A 94 -13.93 -15.74 -4.39
CA ARG A 94 -13.43 -16.11 -5.71
C ARG A 94 -12.18 -15.32 -6.07
N ALA A 95 -11.30 -15.95 -6.85
CA ALA A 95 -10.19 -15.23 -7.47
C ALA A 95 -10.69 -14.49 -8.70
N GLU A 96 -10.38 -13.20 -8.80
CA GLU A 96 -10.56 -12.42 -10.02
C GLU A 96 -9.34 -12.60 -10.93
N GLY A 97 -9.57 -12.80 -12.21
CA GLY A 97 -8.51 -13.03 -13.20
C GLY A 97 -8.93 -12.60 -14.59
N ASN A 98 -8.16 -12.97 -15.61
CA ASN A 98 -8.38 -12.57 -17.00
C ASN A 98 -8.33 -11.06 -17.20
N PHE A 99 -7.28 -10.44 -16.68
CA PHE A 99 -7.07 -9.00 -16.83
C PHE A 99 -6.64 -8.65 -18.27
N PRO A 100 -6.81 -7.36 -18.67
CA PRO A 100 -6.40 -6.91 -20.00
C PRO A 100 -4.92 -7.20 -20.28
N GLN A 101 -4.62 -7.56 -21.51
CA GLN A 101 -3.27 -7.90 -21.95
C GLN A 101 -2.26 -6.78 -21.68
N SER A 102 -2.69 -5.52 -21.73
CA SER A 102 -1.88 -4.35 -21.39
C SER A 102 -1.35 -4.34 -19.96
N LEU A 103 -2.11 -4.88 -18.99
CA LEU A 103 -1.64 -5.02 -17.60
C LEU A 103 -0.58 -6.13 -17.51
N LEU A 104 -0.76 -7.22 -18.24
CA LEU A 104 0.20 -8.32 -18.30
C LEU A 104 1.51 -7.87 -18.96
N GLU A 105 1.41 -7.14 -20.06
CA GLU A 105 2.57 -6.55 -20.73
C GLU A 105 3.34 -5.62 -19.80
N PHE A 106 2.65 -4.80 -19.00
CA PHE A 106 3.30 -3.98 -17.96
C PHE A 106 3.98 -4.86 -16.90
N GLY A 107 3.32 -5.93 -16.45
CA GLY A 107 3.86 -6.86 -15.44
C GLY A 107 5.06 -7.68 -15.91
N THR A 108 5.18 -7.92 -17.22
CA THR A 108 6.22 -8.72 -17.85
C THR A 108 7.21 -7.88 -18.68
N ALA A 109 6.98 -6.57 -18.81
CA ALA A 109 7.84 -5.67 -19.58
C ALA A 109 9.29 -5.72 -19.13
N MET A 110 10.19 -5.77 -20.09
CA MET A 110 11.64 -5.73 -19.87
C MET A 110 12.27 -4.50 -20.52
N VAL A 111 13.18 -3.87 -19.80
CA VAL A 111 14.04 -2.80 -20.33
C VAL A 111 15.46 -3.37 -20.43
N GLY A 112 15.82 -3.87 -21.62
CA GLY A 112 17.03 -4.68 -21.82
C GLY A 112 16.96 -5.98 -21.01
N PRO A 113 17.98 -6.33 -20.21
CA PRO A 113 17.97 -7.54 -19.39
C PRO A 113 17.20 -7.40 -18.05
N ILE A 114 16.69 -6.20 -17.72
CA ILE A 114 16.11 -5.89 -16.39
C ILE A 114 14.61 -5.78 -16.51
N PRO A 115 13.82 -6.48 -15.66
CA PRO A 115 12.37 -6.31 -15.59
C PRO A 115 11.99 -4.87 -15.19
N LEU A 116 11.01 -4.27 -15.87
CA LEU A 116 10.52 -2.91 -15.59
C LEU A 116 10.11 -2.73 -14.13
N LEU A 117 9.49 -3.73 -13.53
CA LEU A 117 9.09 -3.72 -12.12
C LEU A 117 10.26 -3.61 -11.15
N THR A 118 11.43 -4.18 -11.51
CA THR A 118 12.64 -4.05 -10.69
C THR A 118 13.16 -2.61 -10.72
N ILE A 119 13.11 -1.96 -11.87
CA ILE A 119 13.49 -0.54 -12.00
C ILE A 119 12.54 0.33 -11.18
N LEU A 120 11.23 0.09 -11.27
CA LEU A 120 10.22 0.80 -10.49
C LEU A 120 10.45 0.62 -8.97
N PHE A 121 10.74 -0.61 -8.53
CA PHE A 121 11.06 -0.89 -7.14
C PHE A 121 12.30 -0.11 -6.68
N LEU A 122 13.34 -0.06 -7.51
CA LEU A 122 14.58 0.63 -7.19
C LEU A 122 14.37 2.15 -7.08
N ILE A 123 13.56 2.74 -7.97
CA ILE A 123 13.17 4.15 -7.92
C ILE A 123 12.40 4.44 -6.62
N LEU A 124 11.40 3.63 -6.29
CA LEU A 124 10.64 3.79 -5.04
C LEU A 124 11.52 3.61 -3.81
N PHE A 125 12.45 2.65 -3.83
CA PHE A 125 13.40 2.44 -2.74
C PHE A 125 14.31 3.65 -2.54
N VAL A 126 14.90 4.19 -3.61
CA VAL A 126 15.74 5.40 -3.54
C VAL A 126 14.93 6.60 -3.06
N ALA A 127 13.72 6.79 -3.58
CA ALA A 127 12.82 7.88 -3.14
C ALA A 127 12.54 7.79 -1.63
N LEU A 128 12.24 6.59 -1.12
CA LEU A 128 12.03 6.37 0.31
C LEU A 128 13.29 6.63 1.13
N CYS A 129 14.45 6.19 0.67
CA CYS A 129 15.73 6.47 1.32
C CYS A 129 15.97 7.99 1.40
N LEU A 130 15.69 8.73 0.34
CA LEU A 130 15.81 10.20 0.33
C LEU A 130 14.82 10.85 1.32
N VAL A 131 13.58 10.40 1.34
CA VAL A 131 12.57 10.91 2.29
C VAL A 131 13.02 10.67 3.73
N VAL A 132 13.51 9.48 4.06
CA VAL A 132 13.92 9.13 5.43
C VAL A 132 15.21 9.82 5.84
N HIS A 133 16.21 9.95 4.96
CA HIS A 133 17.52 10.47 5.34
C HIS A 133 17.69 11.99 5.11
N LYS A 134 17.00 12.54 4.11
CA LYS A 134 17.19 13.94 3.69
C LYS A 134 16.07 14.90 4.13
N THR A 135 14.93 14.38 4.63
CA THR A 135 13.82 15.27 5.03
C THR A 135 13.71 15.44 6.54
N PRO A 136 13.14 16.58 7.00
CA PRO A 136 12.84 16.79 8.43
C PRO A 136 11.90 15.70 9.00
N TYR A 137 11.03 15.16 8.17
CA TYR A 137 10.14 14.05 8.56
C TYR A 137 10.93 12.82 8.98
N GLY A 138 11.91 12.38 8.19
CA GLY A 138 12.70 11.22 8.49
C GLY A 138 13.50 11.37 9.80
N LYS A 139 14.05 12.55 10.09
CA LYS A 139 14.70 12.85 11.37
C LYS A 139 13.74 12.73 12.55
N LYS A 140 12.53 13.32 12.43
CA LYS A 140 11.48 13.21 13.46
C LYS A 140 11.06 11.75 13.69
N LEU A 141 10.96 10.97 12.62
CA LEU A 141 10.64 9.54 12.68
C LEU A 141 11.69 8.75 13.46
N GLN A 142 12.98 8.98 13.19
CA GLN A 142 14.08 8.33 13.90
C GLN A 142 14.10 8.70 15.39
N TRP A 143 13.90 9.96 15.73
CA TRP A 143 13.82 10.42 17.13
C TRP A 143 12.62 9.82 17.86
N MET A 144 11.46 9.77 17.22
CA MET A 144 10.27 9.14 17.79
C MET A 144 10.49 7.64 18.01
N GLY A 145 11.21 6.96 17.09
CA GLY A 145 11.60 5.57 17.23
C GLY A 145 12.59 5.33 18.37
N SER A 146 13.45 6.29 18.71
CA SER A 146 14.37 6.16 19.84
C SER A 146 13.63 6.34 21.17
N ASN A 147 12.91 7.44 21.35
CA ASN A 147 12.12 7.71 22.57
C ASN A 147 10.96 8.69 22.29
N SER A 148 9.75 8.15 22.20
CA SER A 148 8.54 8.92 21.92
C SER A 148 8.16 9.94 23.02
N LYS A 149 8.57 9.72 24.28
CA LYS A 149 8.36 10.67 25.39
C LYS A 149 9.27 11.89 25.24
N VAL A 150 10.54 11.67 24.90
CA VAL A 150 11.50 12.76 24.69
C VAL A 150 11.08 13.63 23.51
N THR A 151 10.62 13.03 22.42
CA THR A 151 10.14 13.78 21.23
C THR A 151 8.92 14.63 21.55
N TRP A 152 8.04 14.19 22.43
CA TRP A 152 6.91 14.99 22.87
C TRP A 152 7.36 16.25 23.64
N TYR A 153 8.35 16.12 24.52
CA TYR A 153 8.92 17.26 25.26
C TYR A 153 9.67 18.26 24.38
N THR A 154 10.18 17.83 23.24
CA THR A 154 10.84 18.72 22.25
C THR A 154 9.83 19.40 21.28
N GLY A 155 8.52 19.28 21.53
CA GLY A 155 7.48 19.91 20.74
C GLY A 155 7.19 19.21 19.41
N ILE A 156 7.68 17.99 19.20
CA ILE A 156 7.37 17.20 18.00
C ILE A 156 5.99 16.56 18.16
N ASP A 157 5.12 16.85 17.18
CA ASP A 157 3.79 16.22 17.11
C ASP A 157 3.90 14.76 16.64
N ASN A 158 4.01 13.86 17.61
CA ASN A 158 4.10 12.42 17.36
C ASN A 158 2.90 11.89 16.58
N ARG A 159 1.70 12.51 16.73
CA ARG A 159 0.51 12.10 16.00
C ARG A 159 0.69 12.30 14.51
N LYS A 160 1.11 13.50 14.09
CA LYS A 160 1.37 13.80 12.66
C LYS A 160 2.40 12.85 12.06
N VAL A 161 3.48 12.56 12.79
CA VAL A 161 4.51 11.64 12.32
C VAL A 161 3.92 10.24 12.12
N THR A 162 3.09 9.74 13.05
CA THR A 162 2.42 8.45 12.93
C THR A 162 1.48 8.43 11.72
N TYR A 163 0.63 9.45 11.53
CA TYR A 163 -0.27 9.51 10.38
C TYR A 163 0.50 9.44 9.05
N ILE A 164 1.52 10.26 8.87
CA ILE A 164 2.33 10.26 7.65
C ILE A 164 2.99 8.90 7.43
N THR A 165 3.49 8.26 8.51
CA THR A 165 4.13 6.94 8.45
C THR A 165 3.20 5.86 7.91
N TYR A 166 1.98 5.77 8.46
CA TYR A 166 1.02 4.74 8.05
C TYR A 166 0.37 5.05 6.70
N MET A 167 0.20 6.34 6.35
CA MET A 167 -0.21 6.73 5.00
C MET A 167 0.81 6.29 3.94
N ILE A 168 2.10 6.54 4.18
CA ILE A 168 3.16 6.07 3.28
C ILE A 168 3.18 4.54 3.21
N SER A 169 3.05 3.85 4.34
CA SER A 169 2.98 2.38 4.38
C SER A 169 1.81 1.84 3.55
N GLY A 170 0.61 2.41 3.71
CA GLY A 170 -0.58 2.02 2.97
C GLY A 170 -0.46 2.25 1.46
N VAL A 171 0.08 3.40 1.04
CA VAL A 171 0.32 3.67 -0.40
C VAL A 171 1.32 2.69 -1.00
N LEU A 172 2.40 2.39 -0.29
CA LEU A 172 3.39 1.41 -0.77
C LEU A 172 2.80 0.00 -0.85
N ALA A 173 1.97 -0.39 0.12
CA ALA A 173 1.24 -1.65 0.09
C ALA A 173 0.29 -1.71 -1.11
N ALA A 174 -0.41 -0.61 -1.40
CA ALA A 174 -1.31 -0.50 -2.54
C ALA A 174 -0.58 -0.65 -3.88
N LEU A 175 0.57 0.01 -4.04
CA LEU A 175 1.41 -0.15 -5.23
C LEU A 175 1.93 -1.58 -5.38
N ALA A 176 2.32 -2.23 -4.28
CA ALA A 176 2.70 -3.64 -4.29
C ALA A 176 1.54 -4.55 -4.74
N GLY A 177 0.30 -4.23 -4.34
CA GLY A 177 -0.90 -4.94 -4.79
C GLY A 177 -1.10 -4.91 -6.31
N ILE A 178 -0.90 -3.74 -6.94
CA ILE A 178 -0.94 -3.61 -8.42
C ILE A 178 0.15 -4.49 -9.06
N VAL A 179 1.36 -4.45 -8.52
CA VAL A 179 2.49 -5.24 -9.05
C VAL A 179 2.21 -6.74 -8.96
N ILE A 180 1.68 -7.20 -7.83
CA ILE A 180 1.31 -8.61 -7.65
C ILE A 180 0.23 -8.99 -8.67
N MET A 181 -0.85 -8.20 -8.78
CA MET A 181 -1.93 -8.43 -9.72
C MET A 181 -1.44 -8.48 -11.18
N ALA A 182 -0.55 -7.56 -11.57
CA ALA A 182 0.02 -7.51 -12.92
C ALA A 182 0.88 -8.73 -13.24
N ARG A 183 1.57 -9.28 -12.22
CA ARG A 183 2.47 -10.43 -12.39
C ARG A 183 1.75 -11.77 -12.35
N THR A 184 0.77 -11.91 -11.48
CA THR A 184 0.05 -13.18 -11.28
C THR A 184 -1.16 -13.33 -12.22
N ASN A 185 -1.54 -12.26 -12.93
CA ASN A 185 -2.78 -12.20 -13.72
C ASN A 185 -4.00 -12.63 -12.90
N SER A 186 -3.95 -12.42 -11.62
CA SER A 186 -5.05 -12.73 -10.72
C SER A 186 -5.02 -11.84 -9.49
N ALA A 187 -6.18 -11.65 -8.88
CA ALA A 187 -6.34 -10.96 -7.61
C ALA A 187 -7.18 -11.85 -6.69
N LYS A 188 -6.67 -12.10 -5.50
CA LYS A 188 -7.29 -12.94 -4.50
C LYS A 188 -7.21 -12.27 -3.15
N ALA A 189 -8.21 -12.47 -2.31
CA ALA A 189 -8.23 -11.90 -0.96
C ALA A 189 -7.16 -12.50 -0.03
N ASP A 190 -6.65 -13.68 -0.38
CA ASP A 190 -5.78 -14.52 0.43
C ASP A 190 -4.48 -14.85 -0.33
N TYR A 191 -3.72 -13.82 -0.68
CA TYR A 191 -2.34 -13.94 -1.10
C TYR A 191 -1.44 -13.67 0.12
N GLY A 192 -0.87 -14.70 0.74
CA GLY A 192 0.08 -14.58 1.83
C GLY A 192 -0.11 -15.57 2.93
#